data_1e98df76e7c906a7bc218fc6c0be21b1
#
_entry.id   1e98df76e7c906a7bc218fc6c0be21b1
#
_cell.length_a   1.000
_cell.length_b   1.000
_cell.length_c   1.000
_cell.angle_alpha   90.00
_cell.angle_beta   90.00
_cell.angle_gamma   90.00
#
_symmetry.space_group_name_H-M   'P 1'
#
loop_
_entity.id
_entity.type
_entity.pdbx_description
1 polymer ?
#
loop_
_entity_poly.entity_id
_entity_poly.type
_entity_poly.pdbx_seq_one_letter_code
_entity_poly.pdbx_strand_id
1 'polypeptide(L)'
;MKRRIHLTLLGVALAASSYGQSTRQLTLSQTIALAQEHSPSAIAAQHTLQSAYWTYRYYQGSYKPAVTLTTSPEFNRGIERVVQPDGTNNFVHVSQVSSDVALQITQNIPLTGGSLFINSSLMRDDQIEGDGRTSYRSQPITIGYQQSLLGYNEMKWNRRIEPLRWQEAQKQYNETMELVASQASSYFFALAAAQTNVDIARSNLASADTLCHMAEGRYNIGTITENEMLQLKLNKLREENNLLDADVELQSAAEALRNFLDLPTTTQLIVQTDDNVPQLEVPLAEALELALKNNPDPDYYKRSRLESRQNLAYTKASTGLKADLYVQFGLSQTGQELRDAYLSPTDMQYASVSVSIPILDWGRGKGRRRVAQSNVDLADIHAEQGMKSFEQNVTKMVQQFNLQSRRVAVAKQADQTAERRYEVARRLYVMGKSTILDLNSAISEKDAARRSYIQSLSTYWSLYYGLRSMTKTLPGPTPSLPHREGD
;
A
#
# COMPACT_ATOMS: atom_id res chain seq x y z
N MET A 1 13.32 25.46 -66.56
CA MET A 1 13.00 26.01 -65.25
C MET A 1 13.86 25.29 -64.19
N LYS A 2 14.91 25.90 -63.72
CA LYS A 2 15.86 25.34 -62.75
C LYS A 2 15.38 25.66 -61.36
N ARG A 3 15.02 24.66 -60.54
CA ARG A 3 14.79 24.80 -59.10
C ARG A 3 16.07 24.49 -58.37
N ARG A 4 16.63 25.48 -57.71
CA ARG A 4 17.81 25.41 -56.81
C ARG A 4 17.38 24.78 -55.49
N ILE A 5 18.05 23.66 -55.12
CA ILE A 5 17.92 23.01 -53.84
C ILE A 5 18.93 23.69 -52.89
N HIS A 6 18.47 24.44 -51.90
CA HIS A 6 19.30 24.95 -50.81
C HIS A 6 19.44 23.82 -49.75
N LEU A 7 20.65 23.29 -49.63
CA LEU A 7 21.09 22.42 -48.58
C LEU A 7 21.41 23.30 -47.35
N THR A 8 20.54 23.33 -46.36
CA THR A 8 20.84 23.88 -45.03
C THR A 8 21.45 22.79 -44.16
N LEU A 9 22.75 22.89 -43.92
CA LEU A 9 23.48 22.15 -42.91
C LEU A 9 22.94 22.59 -41.53
N LEU A 10 22.18 21.73 -40.87
CA LEU A 10 21.77 21.88 -39.47
C LEU A 10 22.93 21.28 -38.63
N GLY A 11 23.76 22.14 -38.04
CA GLY A 11 24.77 21.75 -37.07
C GLY A 11 24.09 21.21 -35.80
N VAL A 12 24.19 19.90 -35.60
CA VAL A 12 23.85 19.28 -34.33
C VAL A 12 24.95 19.57 -33.35
N ALA A 13 24.79 20.61 -32.53
CA ALA A 13 25.59 20.81 -31.35
C ALA A 13 25.25 19.68 -30.35
N LEU A 14 26.11 18.65 -30.27
CA LEU A 14 26.14 17.72 -29.17
C LEU A 14 26.50 18.51 -27.91
N ALA A 15 25.53 18.94 -27.15
CA ALA A 15 25.71 19.30 -25.77
C ALA A 15 26.13 18.02 -25.03
N ALA A 16 27.41 17.82 -24.87
CA ALA A 16 27.97 16.87 -23.92
C ALA A 16 27.53 17.36 -22.55
N SER A 17 26.39 16.82 -22.07
CA SER A 17 26.00 16.92 -20.68
C SER A 17 27.12 16.22 -19.90
N SER A 18 28.02 17.00 -19.33
CA SER A 18 28.94 16.53 -18.32
C SER A 18 28.09 15.98 -17.17
N TYR A 19 27.99 14.66 -17.06
CA TYR A 19 27.48 13.98 -15.88
C TYR A 19 28.45 14.24 -14.74
N GLY A 20 28.47 15.47 -14.22
CA GLY A 20 29.13 15.79 -12.96
C GLY A 20 28.45 15.00 -11.87
N GLN A 21 29.21 14.25 -11.09
CA GLN A 21 28.71 13.65 -9.84
C GLN A 21 28.13 14.79 -8.99
N SER A 22 26.80 14.84 -8.88
CA SER A 22 26.12 15.82 -8.03
C SER A 22 26.18 15.31 -6.59
N THR A 23 26.99 15.97 -5.76
CA THR A 23 26.97 15.71 -4.31
C THR A 23 25.74 16.36 -3.71
N ARG A 24 24.88 15.56 -3.07
CA ARG A 24 23.66 16.03 -2.40
C ARG A 24 23.79 15.81 -0.91
N GLN A 25 23.77 16.90 -0.16
CA GLN A 25 23.67 16.84 1.29
C GLN A 25 22.19 16.75 1.69
N LEU A 26 21.87 15.81 2.57
CA LEU A 26 20.51 15.56 3.04
C LEU A 26 20.43 15.66 4.56
N THR A 27 19.42 16.36 5.05
CA THR A 27 18.96 16.28 6.44
C THR A 27 17.93 15.17 6.58
N LEU A 28 17.62 14.73 7.81
CA LEU A 28 16.60 13.71 8.06
C LEU A 28 15.23 14.13 7.51
N SER A 29 14.82 15.39 7.71
CA SER A 29 13.53 15.88 7.21
C SER A 29 13.46 15.89 5.69
N GLN A 30 14.53 16.28 5.00
CA GLN A 30 14.61 16.23 3.54
C GLN A 30 14.58 14.79 3.01
N THR A 31 15.27 13.87 3.68
CA THR A 31 15.28 12.46 3.32
C THR A 31 13.88 11.85 3.41
N ILE A 32 13.15 12.17 4.50
CA ILE A 32 11.77 11.71 4.70
C ILE A 32 10.83 12.30 3.65
N ALA A 33 10.93 13.61 3.37
CA ALA A 33 10.09 14.25 2.36
C ALA A 33 10.30 13.61 0.98
N LEU A 34 11.56 13.37 0.58
CA LEU A 34 11.88 12.67 -0.66
C LEU A 34 11.34 11.23 -0.68
N ALA A 35 11.48 10.51 0.44
CA ALA A 35 10.98 9.15 0.54
C ALA A 35 9.46 9.08 0.39
N GLN A 36 8.73 10.01 1.02
CA GLN A 36 7.28 10.10 0.91
C GLN A 36 6.79 10.54 -0.48
N GLU A 37 7.64 11.20 -1.27
CA GLU A 37 7.33 11.64 -2.62
C GLU A 37 7.71 10.60 -3.69
N HIS A 38 8.89 9.99 -3.58
CA HIS A 38 9.49 9.21 -4.67
C HIS A 38 9.69 7.73 -4.35
N SER A 39 9.64 7.29 -3.08
CA SER A 39 9.89 5.88 -2.80
C SER A 39 8.83 4.97 -3.43
N PRO A 40 9.22 3.80 -3.94
CA PRO A 40 8.28 2.82 -4.50
C PRO A 40 7.15 2.45 -3.53
N SER A 41 7.45 2.42 -2.22
CA SER A 41 6.47 2.14 -1.17
C SER A 41 5.42 3.25 -1.03
N ALA A 42 5.82 4.52 -1.13
CA ALA A 42 4.90 5.66 -1.07
C ALA A 42 4.01 5.71 -2.33
N ILE A 43 4.59 5.47 -3.51
CA ILE A 43 3.84 5.40 -4.78
C ILE A 43 2.83 4.24 -4.73
N ALA A 44 3.25 3.06 -4.26
CA ALA A 44 2.35 1.91 -4.09
C ALA A 44 1.19 2.21 -3.12
N ALA A 45 1.47 2.90 -2.00
CA ALA A 45 0.44 3.33 -1.05
C ALA A 45 -0.57 4.29 -1.69
N GLN A 46 -0.11 5.23 -2.52
CA GLN A 46 -0.96 6.15 -3.26
C GLN A 46 -1.88 5.42 -4.25
N HIS A 47 -1.35 4.47 -5.02
CA HIS A 47 -2.15 3.66 -5.95
C HIS A 47 -3.14 2.76 -5.21
N THR A 48 -2.77 2.23 -4.04
CA THR A 48 -3.69 1.45 -3.19
C THR A 48 -4.86 2.30 -2.71
N LEU A 49 -4.59 3.52 -2.23
CA LEU A 49 -5.63 4.48 -1.84
C LEU A 49 -6.52 4.85 -3.03
N GLN A 50 -5.93 5.10 -4.21
CA GLN A 50 -6.67 5.40 -5.42
C GLN A 50 -7.59 4.25 -5.85
N SER A 51 -7.12 3.01 -5.75
CA SER A 51 -7.92 1.81 -6.01
C SER A 51 -9.10 1.71 -5.04
N ALA A 52 -8.86 1.94 -3.74
CA ALA A 52 -9.91 1.95 -2.72
C ALA A 52 -10.94 3.07 -2.97
N TYR A 53 -10.47 4.27 -3.40
CA TYR A 53 -11.35 5.37 -3.78
C TYR A 53 -12.29 4.99 -4.93
N TRP A 54 -11.77 4.40 -6.01
CA TRP A 54 -12.59 4.00 -7.14
C TRP A 54 -13.53 2.84 -6.80
N THR A 55 -13.11 1.93 -5.93
CA THR A 55 -13.98 0.87 -5.37
C THR A 55 -15.15 1.48 -4.59
N TYR A 56 -14.89 2.47 -3.76
CA TYR A 56 -15.93 3.19 -3.04
C TYR A 56 -16.84 4.00 -3.97
N ARG A 57 -16.29 4.63 -5.01
CA ARG A 57 -17.07 5.32 -6.06
C ARG A 57 -17.94 4.35 -6.86
N TYR A 58 -17.42 3.16 -7.19
CA TYR A 58 -18.19 2.10 -7.81
C TYR A 58 -19.37 1.67 -6.92
N TYR A 59 -19.11 1.45 -5.63
CA TYR A 59 -20.17 1.18 -4.65
C TYR A 59 -21.24 2.29 -4.65
N GLN A 60 -20.84 3.57 -4.57
CA GLN A 60 -21.79 4.69 -4.65
C GLN A 60 -22.57 4.70 -5.96
N GLY A 61 -21.92 4.35 -7.07
CA GLY A 61 -22.54 4.22 -8.38
C GLY A 61 -23.63 3.16 -8.44
N SER A 62 -23.48 2.05 -7.69
CA SER A 62 -24.46 0.96 -7.67
C SER A 62 -25.84 1.33 -7.11
N TYR A 63 -25.94 2.50 -6.44
CA TYR A 63 -27.20 3.08 -5.95
C TYR A 63 -27.87 4.02 -6.96
N LYS A 64 -27.23 4.29 -8.10
CA LYS A 64 -27.78 5.15 -9.16
C LYS A 64 -28.34 4.31 -10.29
N PRO A 65 -29.27 4.88 -11.10
CA PRO A 65 -29.75 4.20 -12.30
C PRO A 65 -28.59 3.92 -13.26
N ALA A 66 -28.51 2.69 -13.76
CA ALA A 66 -27.59 2.33 -14.84
C ALA A 66 -28.37 2.23 -16.14
N VAL A 67 -27.80 2.80 -17.22
CA VAL A 67 -28.35 2.73 -18.57
C VAL A 67 -27.43 1.87 -19.41
N THR A 68 -27.97 0.80 -20.01
CA THR A 68 -27.21 -0.16 -20.81
C THR A 68 -27.86 -0.33 -22.17
N LEU A 69 -27.09 -0.22 -23.24
CA LEU A 69 -27.51 -0.62 -24.58
C LEU A 69 -26.86 -1.95 -24.91
N THR A 70 -27.68 -2.94 -25.24
CA THR A 70 -27.23 -4.28 -25.60
C THR A 70 -27.67 -4.57 -27.05
N THR A 71 -26.81 -5.25 -27.80
CA THR A 71 -27.14 -5.79 -29.12
C THR A 71 -26.61 -7.21 -29.20
N SER A 72 -27.42 -8.12 -29.75
CA SER A 72 -27.12 -9.55 -29.82
C SER A 72 -27.48 -10.10 -31.20
N PRO A 73 -26.59 -9.93 -32.21
CA PRO A 73 -26.78 -10.61 -33.49
C PRO A 73 -26.55 -12.11 -33.33
N GLU A 74 -27.51 -12.92 -33.78
CA GLU A 74 -27.46 -14.37 -33.70
C GLU A 74 -27.77 -14.97 -35.07
N PHE A 75 -27.02 -15.97 -35.50
CA PHE A 75 -27.30 -16.81 -36.66
C PHE A 75 -27.68 -18.19 -36.17
N ASN A 76 -28.88 -18.64 -36.54
CA ASN A 76 -29.38 -19.98 -36.23
C ASN A 76 -29.71 -20.73 -37.53
N ARG A 77 -29.10 -21.92 -37.70
CA ARG A 77 -29.44 -22.87 -38.76
C ARG A 77 -29.63 -24.26 -38.16
N GLY A 78 -30.84 -24.77 -38.26
CA GLY A 78 -31.14 -26.06 -37.67
C GLY A 78 -32.58 -26.52 -37.95
N ILE A 79 -33.05 -27.45 -37.14
CA ILE A 79 -34.43 -27.94 -37.21
C ILE A 79 -35.13 -27.47 -35.92
N GLU A 80 -36.14 -26.67 -36.06
CA GLU A 80 -36.96 -26.21 -34.94
C GLU A 80 -38.33 -26.87 -34.91
N ARG A 81 -38.85 -27.11 -33.70
CA ARG A 81 -40.17 -27.62 -33.48
C ARG A 81 -41.17 -26.46 -33.42
N VAL A 82 -42.08 -26.40 -34.38
CA VAL A 82 -43.20 -25.44 -34.38
C VAL A 82 -44.47 -26.16 -33.96
N VAL A 83 -45.16 -25.62 -32.94
CA VAL A 83 -46.47 -26.13 -32.53
C VAL A 83 -47.55 -25.49 -33.39
N GLN A 84 -48.28 -26.30 -34.11
CA GLN A 84 -49.38 -25.85 -34.98
C GLN A 84 -50.63 -25.47 -34.12
N PRO A 85 -51.55 -24.64 -34.67
CA PRO A 85 -52.76 -24.24 -33.96
C PRO A 85 -53.67 -25.41 -33.48
N ASP A 86 -53.53 -26.57 -34.12
CA ASP A 86 -54.25 -27.82 -33.76
C ASP A 86 -53.52 -28.62 -32.64
N GLY A 87 -52.40 -28.10 -32.10
CA GLY A 87 -51.61 -28.75 -31.07
C GLY A 87 -50.62 -29.78 -31.59
N THR A 88 -50.53 -30.03 -32.90
CA THR A 88 -49.53 -30.93 -33.49
C THR A 88 -48.14 -30.27 -33.57
N ASN A 89 -47.06 -31.07 -33.50
CA ASN A 89 -45.71 -30.59 -33.62
C ASN A 89 -45.22 -30.78 -35.07
N ASN A 90 -44.75 -29.73 -35.72
CA ASN A 90 -44.09 -29.78 -36.98
C ASN A 90 -42.59 -29.43 -36.80
N PHE A 91 -41.71 -30.16 -37.48
CA PHE A 91 -40.27 -29.92 -37.49
C PHE A 91 -39.90 -29.19 -38.78
N VAL A 92 -39.44 -27.96 -38.66
CA VAL A 92 -39.16 -27.05 -39.79
C VAL A 92 -37.67 -26.78 -39.83
N HIS A 93 -37.10 -26.80 -40.99
CA HIS A 93 -35.75 -26.26 -41.19
C HIS A 93 -35.78 -24.74 -41.03
N VAL A 94 -34.95 -24.23 -40.16
CA VAL A 94 -34.82 -22.81 -39.92
C VAL A 94 -33.41 -22.38 -40.27
N SER A 95 -33.29 -21.29 -41.03
CA SER A 95 -32.04 -20.60 -41.29
C SER A 95 -32.34 -19.12 -41.20
N GLN A 96 -31.96 -18.51 -40.07
CA GLN A 96 -32.32 -17.13 -39.75
C GLN A 96 -31.17 -16.37 -39.10
N VAL A 97 -31.18 -15.04 -39.32
CA VAL A 97 -30.37 -14.08 -38.58
C VAL A 97 -31.31 -13.26 -37.71
N SER A 98 -31.15 -13.36 -36.40
CA SER A 98 -31.85 -12.53 -35.43
C SER A 98 -30.92 -11.43 -34.94
N SER A 99 -31.39 -10.19 -34.94
CA SER A 99 -30.64 -9.03 -34.40
C SER A 99 -31.52 -8.34 -33.39
N ASP A 100 -31.05 -8.32 -32.13
CA ASP A 100 -31.72 -7.65 -31.02
C ASP A 100 -30.96 -6.40 -30.61
N VAL A 101 -31.71 -5.32 -30.35
CA VAL A 101 -31.20 -4.08 -29.75
C VAL A 101 -32.10 -3.72 -28.59
N ALA A 102 -31.53 -3.65 -27.39
CA ALA A 102 -32.25 -3.35 -26.16
C ALA A 102 -31.58 -2.21 -25.37
N LEU A 103 -32.35 -1.21 -25.02
CA LEU A 103 -31.98 -0.13 -24.11
C LEU A 103 -32.63 -0.40 -22.75
N GLN A 104 -31.85 -0.61 -21.73
CA GLN A 104 -32.32 -0.92 -20.38
C GLN A 104 -31.82 0.11 -19.37
N ILE A 105 -32.75 0.59 -18.53
CA ILE A 105 -32.46 1.40 -17.35
C ILE A 105 -32.76 0.54 -16.14
N THR A 106 -31.76 0.31 -15.29
CA THR A 106 -31.91 -0.50 -14.08
C THR A 106 -31.63 0.34 -12.84
N GLN A 107 -32.53 0.30 -11.84
CA GLN A 107 -32.38 0.96 -10.55
C GLN A 107 -32.49 -0.08 -9.43
N ASN A 108 -31.42 -0.26 -8.67
CA ASN A 108 -31.44 -1.09 -7.47
C ASN A 108 -32.18 -0.39 -6.32
N ILE A 109 -32.94 -1.12 -5.53
CA ILE A 109 -33.68 -0.61 -4.37
C ILE A 109 -33.01 -1.08 -3.08
N PRO A 110 -32.26 -0.21 -2.38
CA PRO A 110 -31.48 -0.61 -1.20
C PRO A 110 -32.32 -1.17 -0.05
N LEU A 111 -33.56 -0.70 0.08
CA LEU A 111 -34.46 -1.10 1.18
C LEU A 111 -34.85 -2.57 1.09
N THR A 112 -35.23 -3.03 -0.10
CA THR A 112 -35.74 -4.37 -0.34
C THR A 112 -34.67 -5.33 -0.88
N GLY A 113 -33.63 -4.80 -1.54
CA GLY A 113 -32.63 -5.58 -2.27
C GLY A 113 -33.13 -6.05 -3.65
N GLY A 114 -34.28 -5.54 -4.11
CA GLY A 114 -34.79 -5.75 -5.45
C GLY A 114 -34.29 -4.73 -6.46
N SER A 115 -34.72 -4.88 -7.70
CA SER A 115 -34.40 -3.95 -8.79
C SER A 115 -35.66 -3.60 -9.59
N LEU A 116 -35.75 -2.30 -9.93
CA LEU A 116 -36.71 -1.79 -10.90
C LEU A 116 -35.96 -1.64 -12.23
N PHE A 117 -36.61 -2.02 -13.32
CA PHE A 117 -36.03 -1.80 -14.65
C PHE A 117 -37.08 -1.23 -15.63
N ILE A 118 -36.57 -0.44 -16.57
CA ILE A 118 -37.32 0.03 -17.73
C ILE A 118 -36.51 -0.45 -18.95
N ASN A 119 -37.18 -1.16 -19.85
CA ASN A 119 -36.55 -1.71 -21.04
C ASN A 119 -37.32 -1.28 -22.30
N SER A 120 -36.57 -0.96 -23.38
CA SER A 120 -37.08 -0.79 -24.73
C SER A 120 -36.27 -1.66 -25.66
N SER A 121 -36.90 -2.54 -26.42
CA SER A 121 -36.19 -3.44 -27.32
C SER A 121 -36.83 -3.52 -28.71
N LEU A 122 -35.99 -3.77 -29.69
CA LEU A 122 -36.35 -4.07 -31.05
C LEU A 122 -35.55 -5.27 -31.54
N MET A 123 -36.27 -6.28 -31.99
CA MET A 123 -35.70 -7.50 -32.59
C MET A 123 -36.10 -7.53 -34.07
N ARG A 124 -35.12 -7.84 -34.91
CA ARG A 124 -35.30 -8.13 -36.35
C ARG A 124 -34.89 -9.55 -36.60
N ASP A 125 -35.79 -10.30 -37.25
CA ASP A 125 -35.56 -11.68 -37.68
C ASP A 125 -35.60 -11.76 -39.19
N ASP A 126 -34.48 -12.12 -39.81
CA ASP A 126 -34.36 -12.35 -41.25
C ASP A 126 -34.26 -13.84 -41.54
N GLN A 127 -35.26 -14.43 -42.19
CA GLN A 127 -35.20 -15.79 -42.70
C GLN A 127 -34.36 -15.85 -43.98
N ILE A 128 -33.33 -16.69 -44.04
CA ILE A 128 -32.41 -16.81 -45.18
C ILE A 128 -32.90 -17.88 -46.15
N GLU A 129 -33.55 -18.94 -45.70
CA GLU A 129 -34.09 -20.01 -46.49
C GLU A 129 -35.64 -19.93 -46.61
N GLY A 130 -36.20 -20.26 -47.73
CA GLY A 130 -37.58 -20.12 -48.05
C GLY A 130 -37.92 -18.80 -48.75
N ASP A 131 -39.04 -18.16 -48.35
CA ASP A 131 -39.55 -16.89 -48.97
C ASP A 131 -38.73 -15.66 -48.58
N GLY A 132 -37.61 -15.81 -47.80
CA GLY A 132 -36.74 -14.68 -47.41
C GLY A 132 -37.49 -13.58 -46.62
N ARG A 133 -38.29 -13.96 -45.64
CA ARG A 133 -39.14 -13.03 -44.87
C ARG A 133 -38.33 -12.31 -43.80
N THR A 134 -38.54 -11.01 -43.68
CA THR A 134 -38.11 -10.20 -42.56
C THR A 134 -39.31 -9.92 -41.64
N SER A 135 -39.07 -10.05 -40.33
CA SER A 135 -40.06 -9.65 -39.34
C SER A 135 -39.43 -8.83 -38.22
N TYR A 136 -40.18 -7.95 -37.66
CA TYR A 136 -39.77 -7.10 -36.55
C TYR A 136 -40.67 -7.34 -35.36
N ARG A 137 -40.02 -7.40 -34.14
CA ARG A 137 -40.75 -7.39 -32.90
C ARG A 137 -40.23 -6.22 -32.06
N SER A 138 -41.12 -5.33 -31.67
CA SER A 138 -40.80 -4.26 -30.77
C SER A 138 -41.42 -4.45 -29.38
N GLN A 139 -40.71 -4.00 -28.37
CA GLN A 139 -41.23 -3.69 -27.05
C GLN A 139 -40.90 -2.24 -26.74
N PRO A 140 -41.75 -1.29 -27.19
CA PRO A 140 -41.44 0.13 -27.10
C PRO A 140 -41.14 0.62 -25.72
N ILE A 141 -41.85 0.09 -24.73
CA ILE A 141 -41.59 0.31 -23.30
C ILE A 141 -42.05 -0.89 -22.48
N THR A 142 -41.21 -1.29 -21.57
CA THR A 142 -41.49 -2.32 -20.56
C THR A 142 -40.96 -1.83 -19.23
N ILE A 143 -41.78 -1.89 -18.19
CA ILE A 143 -41.41 -1.57 -16.80
C ILE A 143 -41.56 -2.84 -15.98
N GLY A 144 -40.52 -3.22 -15.25
CA GLY A 144 -40.56 -4.42 -14.42
C GLY A 144 -39.88 -4.26 -13.08
N TYR A 145 -40.24 -5.15 -12.19
CA TYR A 145 -39.68 -5.23 -10.86
C TYR A 145 -39.29 -6.68 -10.55
N GLN A 146 -38.07 -6.83 -10.04
CA GLN A 146 -37.53 -8.11 -9.62
C GLN A 146 -37.17 -8.05 -8.15
N GLN A 147 -37.61 -9.03 -7.35
CA GLN A 147 -37.35 -9.06 -5.91
C GLN A 147 -37.18 -10.49 -5.42
N SER A 148 -36.09 -10.76 -4.74
CA SER A 148 -35.97 -11.96 -3.94
C SER A 148 -36.68 -11.75 -2.60
N LEU A 149 -37.79 -12.47 -2.38
CA LEU A 149 -38.67 -12.27 -1.23
C LEU A 149 -38.05 -12.78 0.09
N LEU A 150 -37.30 -13.88 0.00
CA LEU A 150 -36.64 -14.53 1.14
C LEU A 150 -35.10 -14.47 0.99
N GLY A 151 -34.62 -13.60 0.10
CA GLY A 151 -33.25 -13.53 -0.28
C GLY A 151 -32.37 -12.70 0.66
N TYR A 152 -31.10 -12.73 0.34
CA TYR A 152 -30.08 -11.92 0.95
C TYR A 152 -30.09 -10.51 0.31
N ASN A 153 -30.16 -9.48 1.14
CA ASN A 153 -30.06 -8.10 0.67
C ASN A 153 -28.60 -7.62 0.78
N GLU A 154 -27.86 -7.71 -0.31
CA GLU A 154 -26.45 -7.30 -0.39
C GLU A 154 -26.26 -5.80 -0.11
N MET A 155 -27.14 -4.94 -0.66
CA MET A 155 -27.02 -3.49 -0.51
C MET A 155 -27.15 -3.04 0.95
N LYS A 156 -27.96 -3.73 1.76
CA LYS A 156 -28.08 -3.47 3.20
C LYS A 156 -26.76 -3.70 3.95
N TRP A 157 -25.99 -4.72 3.54
CA TRP A 157 -24.70 -5.03 4.15
C TRP A 157 -23.61 -4.11 3.61
N ASN A 158 -23.54 -3.89 2.30
CA ASN A 158 -22.58 -3.01 1.67
C ASN A 158 -22.69 -1.58 2.20
N ARG A 159 -23.89 -1.10 2.52
CA ARG A 159 -24.11 0.20 3.17
C ARG A 159 -23.38 0.34 4.52
N ARG A 160 -23.11 -0.77 5.22
CA ARG A 160 -22.39 -0.78 6.49
C ARG A 160 -20.91 -1.05 6.34
N ILE A 161 -20.53 -1.83 5.33
CA ILE A 161 -19.16 -2.34 5.13
C ILE A 161 -18.34 -1.37 4.29
N GLU A 162 -18.86 -0.88 3.16
CA GLU A 162 -18.09 -0.09 2.22
C GLU A 162 -17.59 1.26 2.78
N PRO A 163 -18.37 2.02 3.58
CA PRO A 163 -17.85 3.22 4.24
C PRO A 163 -16.71 2.91 5.22
N LEU A 164 -16.79 1.78 5.95
CA LEU A 164 -15.72 1.36 6.86
C LEU A 164 -14.45 0.98 6.08
N ARG A 165 -14.61 0.26 4.96
CA ARG A 165 -13.49 -0.12 4.08
C ARG A 165 -12.78 1.12 3.52
N TRP A 166 -13.54 2.14 3.13
CA TRP A 166 -12.97 3.40 2.68
C TRP A 166 -12.24 4.15 3.81
N GLN A 167 -12.82 4.24 5.01
CA GLN A 167 -12.17 4.86 6.18
C GLN A 167 -10.88 4.11 6.57
N GLU A 168 -10.91 2.78 6.58
CA GLU A 168 -9.77 1.93 6.82
C GLU A 168 -8.65 2.20 5.79
N ALA A 169 -8.98 2.26 4.49
CA ALA A 169 -8.01 2.54 3.43
C ALA A 169 -7.35 3.91 3.57
N GLN A 170 -8.09 4.94 3.99
CA GLN A 170 -7.54 6.26 4.26
C GLN A 170 -6.56 6.25 5.45
N LYS A 171 -6.89 5.52 6.52
CA LYS A 171 -6.03 5.36 7.68
C LYS A 171 -4.78 4.52 7.34
N GLN A 172 -4.96 3.46 6.57
CA GLN A 172 -3.87 2.62 6.09
C GLN A 172 -2.86 3.40 5.23
N TYR A 173 -3.34 4.30 4.38
CA TYR A 173 -2.46 5.20 3.64
C TYR A 173 -1.62 6.08 4.57
N ASN A 174 -2.25 6.71 5.57
CA ASN A 174 -1.54 7.55 6.53
C ASN A 174 -0.50 6.73 7.33
N GLU A 175 -0.87 5.54 7.81
CA GLU A 175 0.03 4.62 8.50
C GLU A 175 1.23 4.26 7.62
N THR A 176 0.98 3.88 6.36
CA THR A 176 2.04 3.51 5.42
C THR A 176 2.99 4.68 5.16
N MET A 177 2.50 5.92 5.04
CA MET A 177 3.35 7.10 4.87
C MET A 177 4.26 7.36 6.08
N GLU A 178 3.78 7.12 7.30
CA GLU A 178 4.62 7.20 8.50
C GLU A 178 5.61 6.03 8.61
N LEU A 179 5.23 4.83 8.15
CA LEU A 179 6.16 3.69 8.05
C LEU A 179 7.25 3.95 6.99
N VAL A 180 6.94 4.61 5.88
CA VAL A 180 7.93 5.08 4.90
C VAL A 180 8.90 6.07 5.57
N ALA A 181 8.40 6.99 6.41
CA ALA A 181 9.25 7.90 7.16
C ALA A 181 10.16 7.17 8.18
N SER A 182 9.64 6.15 8.86
CA SER A 182 10.43 5.29 9.75
C SER A 182 11.54 4.57 8.99
N GLN A 183 11.23 4.02 7.83
CA GLN A 183 12.20 3.31 6.99
C GLN A 183 13.25 4.26 6.40
N ALA A 184 12.84 5.45 5.94
CA ALA A 184 13.75 6.51 5.49
C ALA A 184 14.73 6.92 6.59
N SER A 185 14.22 7.07 7.82
CA SER A 185 15.03 7.34 9.01
C SER A 185 16.06 6.23 9.24
N SER A 186 15.67 4.97 9.11
CA SER A 186 16.59 3.84 9.26
C SER A 186 17.73 3.85 8.24
N TYR A 187 17.42 4.07 6.96
CA TYR A 187 18.44 4.19 5.90
C TYR A 187 19.34 5.43 6.07
N PHE A 188 18.76 6.56 6.49
CA PHE A 188 19.50 7.78 6.79
C PHE A 188 20.54 7.54 7.88
N PHE A 189 20.13 6.93 9.01
CA PHE A 189 21.05 6.66 10.11
C PHE A 189 22.03 5.52 9.82
N ALA A 190 21.69 4.57 8.95
CA ALA A 190 22.64 3.58 8.46
C ALA A 190 23.78 4.26 7.67
N LEU A 191 23.45 5.20 6.79
CA LEU A 191 24.46 5.99 6.08
C LEU A 191 25.25 6.89 7.04
N ALA A 192 24.62 7.55 8.01
CA ALA A 192 25.29 8.36 9.02
C ALA A 192 26.28 7.54 9.88
N ALA A 193 25.89 6.31 10.24
CA ALA A 193 26.78 5.39 10.95
C ALA A 193 27.96 4.96 10.10
N ALA A 194 27.75 4.65 8.82
CA ALA A 194 28.83 4.30 7.90
C ALA A 194 29.79 5.47 7.66
N GLN A 195 29.29 6.73 7.48
CA GLN A 195 30.12 7.92 7.42
C GLN A 195 30.97 8.09 8.69
N THR A 196 30.33 7.92 9.86
CA THR A 196 31.03 7.99 11.16
C THR A 196 32.10 6.91 11.28
N ASN A 197 31.86 5.67 10.81
CA ASN A 197 32.83 4.60 10.82
C ASN A 197 34.06 4.91 9.95
N VAL A 198 33.86 5.51 8.77
CA VAL A 198 34.97 5.97 7.91
C VAL A 198 35.80 7.06 8.60
N ASP A 199 35.15 8.04 9.24
CA ASP A 199 35.85 9.12 9.95
C ASP A 199 36.63 8.57 11.16
N ILE A 200 36.06 7.60 11.91
CA ILE A 200 36.76 6.89 12.98
C ILE A 200 37.98 6.13 12.42
N ALA A 201 37.82 5.35 11.36
CA ALA A 201 38.89 4.54 10.78
C ALA A 201 40.04 5.41 10.24
N ARG A 202 39.69 6.52 9.56
CA ARG A 202 40.71 7.51 9.10
C ARG A 202 41.47 8.14 10.26
N SER A 203 40.78 8.55 11.32
CA SER A 203 41.40 9.14 12.52
C SER A 203 42.29 8.12 13.23
N ASN A 204 41.84 6.86 13.35
CA ASN A 204 42.60 5.81 13.99
C ASN A 204 43.84 5.41 13.16
N LEU A 205 43.71 5.32 11.82
CA LEU A 205 44.84 5.05 10.94
C LEU A 205 45.90 6.17 11.02
N ALA A 206 45.50 7.43 11.01
CA ALA A 206 46.42 8.57 11.16
C ALA A 206 47.14 8.56 12.54
N SER A 207 46.41 8.18 13.59
CA SER A 207 46.95 8.01 14.94
C SER A 207 47.95 6.82 15.01
N ALA A 208 47.58 5.67 14.44
CA ALA A 208 48.42 4.47 14.39
C ALA A 208 49.70 4.69 13.57
N ASP A 209 49.60 5.43 12.44
CA ASP A 209 50.77 5.82 11.63
C ASP A 209 51.75 6.69 12.44
N THR A 210 51.23 7.71 13.11
CA THR A 210 52.05 8.57 13.99
C THR A 210 52.72 7.75 15.10
N LEU A 211 52.01 6.85 15.75
CA LEU A 211 52.52 5.98 16.82
C LEU A 211 53.57 4.99 16.29
N CYS A 212 53.39 4.44 15.09
CA CYS A 212 54.34 3.55 14.44
C CYS A 212 55.67 4.26 14.16
N HIS A 213 55.62 5.46 13.59
CA HIS A 213 56.86 6.27 13.36
C HIS A 213 57.56 6.65 14.65
N MET A 214 56.81 7.01 15.72
CA MET A 214 57.41 7.26 17.03
C MET A 214 58.07 6.02 17.61
N ALA A 215 57.47 4.84 17.42
CA ALA A 215 58.00 3.59 17.89
C ALA A 215 59.30 3.18 17.20
N GLU A 216 59.37 3.36 15.87
CA GLU A 216 60.65 3.13 15.14
C GLU A 216 61.78 3.99 15.67
N GLY A 217 61.52 5.28 15.93
CA GLY A 217 62.47 6.18 16.53
C GLY A 217 62.95 5.74 17.96
N ARG A 218 61.97 5.32 18.82
CA ARG A 218 62.25 4.86 20.17
C ARG A 218 62.96 3.51 20.19
N TYR A 219 62.70 2.61 19.27
CA TYR A 219 63.38 1.34 19.11
C TYR A 219 64.86 1.58 18.71
N ASN A 220 65.14 2.47 17.74
CA ASN A 220 66.47 2.79 17.28
C ASN A 220 67.38 3.37 18.38
N ILE A 221 66.79 4.03 19.38
CA ILE A 221 67.53 4.55 20.55
C ILE A 221 67.44 3.60 21.77
N GLY A 222 66.87 2.40 21.63
CA GLY A 222 66.83 1.34 22.65
C GLY A 222 65.85 1.59 23.79
N THR A 223 64.85 2.47 23.65
CA THR A 223 63.88 2.81 24.71
C THR A 223 62.60 1.96 24.71
N ILE A 224 62.37 1.18 23.66
CA ILE A 224 61.30 0.19 23.58
C ILE A 224 61.83 -1.14 23.01
N THR A 225 61.05 -2.22 23.22
CA THR A 225 61.39 -3.55 22.73
C THR A 225 60.97 -3.71 21.26
N GLU A 226 61.59 -4.66 20.54
CA GLU A 226 61.17 -5.04 19.20
C GLU A 226 59.72 -5.51 19.16
N ASN A 227 59.28 -6.24 20.17
CA ASN A 227 57.88 -6.70 20.30
C ASN A 227 56.88 -5.54 20.35
N GLU A 228 57.17 -4.47 21.09
CA GLU A 228 56.34 -3.28 21.15
C GLU A 228 56.28 -2.55 19.81
N MET A 229 57.39 -2.45 19.11
CA MET A 229 57.46 -1.86 17.77
C MET A 229 56.61 -2.70 16.76
N LEU A 230 56.78 -4.00 16.74
CA LEU A 230 56.02 -4.92 15.87
C LEU A 230 54.53 -4.89 16.19
N GLN A 231 54.13 -4.75 17.46
CA GLN A 231 52.77 -4.60 17.88
C GLN A 231 52.09 -3.31 17.29
N LEU A 232 52.83 -2.20 17.33
CA LEU A 232 52.33 -0.93 16.75
C LEU A 232 52.23 -0.99 15.22
N LYS A 233 53.20 -1.68 14.57
CA LYS A 233 53.16 -1.91 13.13
C LYS A 233 51.96 -2.80 12.73
N LEU A 234 51.70 -3.84 13.52
CA LEU A 234 50.52 -4.70 13.32
C LEU A 234 49.20 -3.94 13.53
N ASN A 235 49.18 -3.01 14.50
CA ASN A 235 48.01 -2.17 14.73
C ASN A 235 47.76 -1.24 13.53
N LYS A 236 48.79 -0.59 12.96
CA LYS A 236 48.63 0.20 11.73
C LYS A 236 48.02 -0.61 10.58
N LEU A 237 48.52 -1.82 10.31
CA LEU A 237 47.95 -2.71 9.27
C LEU A 237 46.51 -3.08 9.51
N ARG A 238 46.11 -3.25 10.80
CA ARG A 238 44.69 -3.49 11.15
C ARG A 238 43.85 -2.27 10.85
N GLU A 239 44.29 -1.06 11.17
CA GLU A 239 43.56 0.17 10.89
C GLU A 239 43.45 0.47 9.38
N GLU A 240 44.44 0.06 8.57
CA GLU A 240 44.38 0.11 7.11
C GLU A 240 43.23 -0.79 6.61
N ASN A 241 43.12 -2.04 7.10
CA ASN A 241 42.03 -2.93 6.74
C ASN A 241 40.66 -2.40 7.22
N ASN A 242 40.61 -1.87 8.45
CA ASN A 242 39.38 -1.27 8.99
C ASN A 242 38.85 -0.13 8.12
N LEU A 243 39.76 0.68 7.56
CA LEU A 243 39.38 1.77 6.65
C LEU A 243 38.83 1.23 5.33
N LEU A 244 39.45 0.19 4.75
CA LEU A 244 38.93 -0.45 3.53
C LEU A 244 37.52 -1.04 3.74
N ASP A 245 37.32 -1.72 4.85
CA ASP A 245 36.00 -2.28 5.21
C ASP A 245 34.95 -1.17 5.42
N ALA A 246 35.33 -0.09 6.10
CA ALA A 246 34.45 1.05 6.34
C ALA A 246 34.05 1.78 5.03
N ASP A 247 34.98 1.92 4.08
CA ASP A 247 34.69 2.52 2.76
C ASP A 247 33.69 1.65 1.95
N VAL A 248 33.80 0.33 2.02
CA VAL A 248 32.83 -0.61 1.39
C VAL A 248 31.44 -0.48 2.05
N GLU A 249 31.40 -0.41 3.39
CA GLU A 249 30.14 -0.22 4.12
C GLU A 249 29.48 1.12 3.78
N LEU A 250 30.28 2.20 3.65
CA LEU A 250 29.79 3.52 3.24
C LEU A 250 29.14 3.48 1.84
N GLN A 251 29.80 2.83 0.87
CA GLN A 251 29.24 2.68 -0.47
C GLN A 251 27.93 1.90 -0.43
N SER A 252 27.88 0.78 0.28
CA SER A 252 26.68 -0.06 0.40
C SER A 252 25.52 0.69 1.06
N ALA A 253 25.76 1.43 2.14
CA ALA A 253 24.75 2.23 2.81
C ALA A 253 24.23 3.39 1.93
N ALA A 254 25.13 4.04 1.18
CA ALA A 254 24.77 5.11 0.24
C ALA A 254 23.92 4.57 -0.93
N GLU A 255 24.24 3.38 -1.45
CA GLU A 255 23.46 2.71 -2.48
C GLU A 255 22.07 2.30 -1.95
N ALA A 256 21.99 1.76 -0.75
CA ALA A 256 20.71 1.37 -0.14
C ALA A 256 19.78 2.59 0.03
N LEU A 257 20.28 3.72 0.54
CA LEU A 257 19.49 4.95 0.67
C LEU A 257 19.11 5.51 -0.70
N ARG A 258 20.03 5.51 -1.67
CA ARG A 258 19.78 6.00 -3.03
C ARG A 258 18.68 5.20 -3.72
N ASN A 259 18.74 3.88 -3.65
CA ASN A 259 17.73 2.98 -4.20
C ASN A 259 16.36 3.15 -3.53
N PHE A 260 16.37 3.36 -2.21
CA PHE A 260 15.13 3.60 -1.46
C PHE A 260 14.45 4.92 -1.85
N LEU A 261 15.25 5.96 -2.16
CA LEU A 261 14.77 7.28 -2.59
C LEU A 261 14.51 7.38 -4.10
N ASP A 262 14.74 6.31 -4.86
CA ASP A 262 14.67 6.28 -6.33
C ASP A 262 15.51 7.39 -7.01
N LEU A 263 16.72 7.62 -6.48
CA LEU A 263 17.66 8.62 -7.00
C LEU A 263 18.63 8.02 -8.03
N PRO A 264 19.11 8.82 -9.00
CA PRO A 264 20.08 8.36 -9.99
C PRO A 264 21.38 7.83 -9.36
N THR A 265 21.96 6.78 -9.94
CA THR A 265 23.20 6.14 -9.46
C THR A 265 24.41 7.07 -9.42
N THR A 266 24.40 8.15 -10.19
CA THR A 266 25.45 9.18 -10.23
C THR A 266 25.43 10.16 -9.05
N THR A 267 24.36 10.13 -8.22
CA THR A 267 24.22 11.05 -7.08
C THR A 267 25.03 10.54 -5.89
N GLN A 268 26.01 11.32 -5.44
CA GLN A 268 26.75 11.06 -4.21
C GLN A 268 25.97 11.66 -3.03
N LEU A 269 25.59 10.79 -2.06
CA LEU A 269 24.83 11.19 -0.88
C LEU A 269 25.73 11.42 0.31
N ILE A 270 25.53 12.55 0.99
CA ILE A 270 26.12 12.87 2.29
C ILE A 270 24.95 13.22 3.21
N VAL A 271 24.92 12.61 4.39
CA VAL A 271 23.88 12.91 5.39
C VAL A 271 24.46 13.75 6.52
N GLN A 272 23.65 14.69 6.99
CA GLN A 272 23.98 15.55 8.11
C GLN A 272 23.03 15.28 9.27
N THR A 273 23.57 14.74 10.37
CA THR A 273 22.79 14.47 11.59
C THR A 273 22.61 15.74 12.41
N ASP A 274 21.39 15.95 12.90
CA ASP A 274 21.12 16.99 13.90
C ASP A 274 21.28 16.38 15.29
N ASP A 275 22.12 16.99 16.11
CA ASP A 275 22.39 16.59 17.50
C ASP A 275 21.28 17.01 18.47
N ASN A 276 20.29 17.78 18.00
CA ASN A 276 19.22 18.30 18.84
C ASN A 276 17.98 17.42 18.73
N VAL A 277 17.84 16.47 19.64
CA VAL A 277 16.67 15.58 19.74
C VAL A 277 15.66 16.19 20.70
N PRO A 278 14.40 16.38 20.25
CA PRO A 278 13.34 16.86 21.14
C PRO A 278 13.13 15.91 22.33
N GLN A 279 13.14 16.43 23.55
CA GLN A 279 12.76 15.67 24.73
C GLN A 279 11.22 15.66 24.82
N LEU A 280 10.62 14.62 24.25
CA LEU A 280 9.17 14.41 24.26
C LEU A 280 8.83 13.30 25.23
N GLU A 281 7.85 13.54 26.08
CA GLU A 281 7.19 12.53 26.90
C GLU A 281 5.76 12.36 26.41
N VAL A 282 5.39 11.14 26.02
CA VAL A 282 4.08 10.83 25.47
C VAL A 282 3.22 10.16 26.56
N PRO A 283 2.09 10.77 26.97
CA PRO A 283 1.16 10.16 27.91
C PRO A 283 0.49 8.93 27.29
N LEU A 284 0.51 7.80 27.99
CA LEU A 284 -0.06 6.54 27.49
C LEU A 284 -1.54 6.65 27.16
N ALA A 285 -2.33 7.32 28.00
CA ALA A 285 -3.78 7.44 27.78
C ALA A 285 -4.11 8.20 26.50
N GLU A 286 -3.39 9.29 26.23
CA GLU A 286 -3.56 10.08 25.01
C GLU A 286 -3.12 9.31 23.76
N ALA A 287 -1.99 8.59 23.83
CA ALA A 287 -1.51 7.75 22.74
C ALA A 287 -2.50 6.64 22.40
N LEU A 288 -3.10 5.99 23.39
CA LEU A 288 -4.12 4.95 23.18
C LEU A 288 -5.39 5.53 22.52
N GLU A 289 -5.86 6.68 22.97
CA GLU A 289 -7.04 7.35 22.38
C GLU A 289 -6.78 7.71 20.91
N LEU A 290 -5.64 8.33 20.63
CA LEU A 290 -5.23 8.70 19.27
C LEU A 290 -5.04 7.46 18.38
N ALA A 291 -4.44 6.38 18.90
CA ALA A 291 -4.24 5.16 18.17
C ALA A 291 -5.57 4.49 17.82
N LEU A 292 -6.50 4.36 18.76
CA LEU A 292 -7.84 3.82 18.52
C LEU A 292 -8.63 4.61 17.47
N LYS A 293 -8.43 5.92 17.41
CA LYS A 293 -9.09 6.82 16.45
C LYS A 293 -8.45 6.78 15.06
N ASN A 294 -7.13 6.77 14.97
CA ASN A 294 -6.38 7.05 13.74
C ASN A 294 -5.79 5.81 13.06
N ASN A 295 -5.59 4.70 13.78
CA ASN A 295 -5.05 3.47 13.20
C ASN A 295 -6.14 2.70 12.44
N PRO A 296 -5.80 1.99 11.35
CA PRO A 296 -6.74 1.17 10.57
C PRO A 296 -7.25 -0.08 11.30
N ASP A 297 -6.47 -0.68 12.22
CA ASP A 297 -6.78 -1.96 12.86
C ASP A 297 -8.17 -2.02 13.53
N PRO A 298 -8.61 -0.98 14.32
CA PRO A 298 -9.94 -1.01 14.91
C PRO A 298 -11.07 -1.07 13.88
N ASP A 299 -10.91 -0.36 12.74
CA ASP A 299 -11.90 -0.39 11.66
C ASP A 299 -11.85 -1.73 10.89
N TYR A 300 -10.66 -2.29 10.69
CA TYR A 300 -10.47 -3.62 10.12
C TYR A 300 -11.20 -4.70 10.94
N TYR A 301 -11.01 -4.75 12.26
CA TYR A 301 -11.69 -5.75 13.11
C TYR A 301 -13.20 -5.57 13.10
N LYS A 302 -13.69 -4.33 13.11
CA LYS A 302 -15.11 -4.02 13.01
C LYS A 302 -15.69 -4.46 11.65
N ARG A 303 -14.99 -4.19 10.56
CA ARG A 303 -15.37 -4.61 9.21
C ARG A 303 -15.36 -6.14 9.06
N SER A 304 -14.30 -6.79 9.51
CA SER A 304 -14.15 -8.26 9.45
C SER A 304 -15.31 -8.99 10.14
N ARG A 305 -15.74 -8.51 11.32
CA ARG A 305 -16.94 -9.01 12.01
C ARG A 305 -18.22 -8.84 11.17
N LEU A 306 -18.39 -7.69 10.51
CA LEU A 306 -19.54 -7.44 9.66
C LEU A 306 -19.53 -8.33 8.42
N GLU A 307 -18.38 -8.52 7.77
CA GLU A 307 -18.23 -9.39 6.59
C GLU A 307 -18.52 -10.86 6.92
N SER A 308 -18.07 -11.34 8.07
CA SER A 308 -18.37 -12.70 8.52
C SER A 308 -19.88 -12.90 8.77
N ARG A 309 -20.56 -11.91 9.39
CA ARG A 309 -22.01 -11.92 9.58
C ARG A 309 -22.77 -11.78 8.26
N GLN A 310 -22.25 -10.99 7.32
CA GLN A 310 -22.77 -10.89 5.96
C GLN A 310 -22.74 -12.25 5.27
N ASN A 311 -21.61 -12.94 5.32
CA ASN A 311 -21.44 -14.27 4.73
C ASN A 311 -22.37 -15.30 5.35
N LEU A 312 -22.58 -15.25 6.68
CA LEU A 312 -23.56 -16.10 7.35
C LEU A 312 -24.99 -15.83 6.87
N ALA A 313 -25.37 -14.55 6.73
CA ALA A 313 -26.69 -14.15 6.22
C ALA A 313 -26.89 -14.62 4.77
N TYR A 314 -25.89 -14.43 3.92
CA TYR A 314 -25.88 -14.95 2.55
C TYR A 314 -26.01 -16.48 2.51
N THR A 315 -25.24 -17.18 3.33
CA THR A 315 -25.25 -18.65 3.40
C THR A 315 -26.63 -19.16 3.88
N LYS A 316 -27.25 -18.51 4.87
CA LYS A 316 -28.60 -18.86 5.32
C LYS A 316 -29.65 -18.69 4.21
N ALA A 317 -29.59 -17.57 3.48
CA ALA A 317 -30.51 -17.31 2.38
C ALA A 317 -30.28 -18.25 1.19
N SER A 318 -29.03 -18.53 0.82
CA SER A 318 -28.67 -19.35 -0.35
C SER A 318 -28.94 -20.86 -0.14
N THR A 319 -28.96 -21.32 1.12
CA THR A 319 -29.16 -22.75 1.47
C THR A 319 -30.59 -23.07 1.98
N GLY A 320 -31.44 -22.07 2.06
CA GLY A 320 -32.84 -22.23 2.53
C GLY A 320 -33.85 -22.23 1.40
N LEU A 321 -35.10 -22.05 1.79
CA LEU A 321 -36.21 -21.74 0.89
C LEU A 321 -35.89 -20.43 0.13
N LYS A 322 -36.05 -20.44 -1.20
CA LYS A 322 -35.93 -19.26 -2.05
C LYS A 322 -37.27 -18.95 -2.68
N ALA A 323 -37.61 -17.70 -2.75
CA ALA A 323 -38.79 -17.21 -3.43
C ALA A 323 -38.43 -15.91 -4.16
N ASP A 324 -38.63 -15.90 -5.48
CA ASP A 324 -38.28 -14.75 -6.32
C ASP A 324 -39.54 -14.29 -7.04
N LEU A 325 -39.85 -13.00 -6.90
CA LEU A 325 -40.91 -12.30 -7.60
C LEU A 325 -40.36 -11.59 -8.82
N TYR A 326 -40.99 -11.76 -9.95
CA TYR A 326 -40.73 -11.00 -11.18
C TYR A 326 -42.06 -10.50 -11.71
N VAL A 327 -42.17 -9.20 -11.95
CA VAL A 327 -43.37 -8.55 -12.51
C VAL A 327 -42.92 -7.61 -13.63
N GLN A 328 -43.65 -7.65 -14.73
CA GLN A 328 -43.37 -6.82 -15.89
C GLN A 328 -44.66 -6.36 -16.55
N PHE A 329 -44.77 -5.12 -16.89
CA PHE A 329 -45.85 -4.48 -17.64
C PHE A 329 -45.24 -3.72 -18.82
N GLY A 330 -45.88 -3.74 -19.98
CA GLY A 330 -45.34 -3.02 -21.13
C GLY A 330 -46.23 -3.14 -22.35
N LEU A 331 -45.66 -2.73 -23.46
CA LEU A 331 -46.25 -2.78 -24.79
C LEU A 331 -45.40 -3.67 -25.69
N SER A 332 -46.04 -4.45 -26.56
CA SER A 332 -45.38 -5.29 -27.55
C SER A 332 -46.15 -5.28 -28.87
N GLN A 333 -45.41 -5.31 -29.97
CA GLN A 333 -46.01 -5.42 -31.33
C GLN A 333 -45.06 -6.17 -32.26
N THR A 334 -45.65 -6.80 -33.25
CA THR A 334 -44.90 -7.48 -34.34
C THR A 334 -45.34 -6.91 -35.69
N GLY A 335 -44.44 -6.83 -36.68
CA GLY A 335 -44.75 -6.37 -38.01
C GLY A 335 -43.73 -6.94 -39.05
N GLN A 336 -44.13 -6.89 -40.30
CA GLN A 336 -43.23 -7.22 -41.42
C GLN A 336 -42.35 -6.04 -41.81
N GLU A 337 -42.80 -4.86 -41.53
CA GLU A 337 -42.01 -3.62 -41.68
C GLU A 337 -41.71 -3.04 -40.31
N LEU A 338 -40.61 -2.28 -40.21
CA LEU A 338 -40.20 -1.61 -38.98
C LEU A 338 -41.30 -0.66 -38.45
N ARG A 339 -42.02 0.03 -39.34
CA ARG A 339 -43.09 0.94 -38.98
C ARG A 339 -44.24 0.20 -38.31
N ASP A 340 -44.62 -0.98 -38.83
CA ASP A 340 -45.77 -1.75 -38.35
C ASP A 340 -45.48 -2.31 -36.92
N ALA A 341 -44.25 -2.60 -36.62
CA ALA A 341 -43.84 -3.04 -35.29
C ALA A 341 -44.04 -1.95 -34.21
N TYR A 342 -44.33 -0.70 -34.58
CA TYR A 342 -44.59 0.39 -33.64
C TYR A 342 -46.05 0.94 -33.76
N LEU A 343 -46.82 0.44 -34.75
CA LEU A 343 -48.20 0.85 -34.91
C LEU A 343 -49.13 0.00 -34.05
N SER A 344 -49.94 0.66 -33.20
CA SER A 344 -50.97 0.00 -32.37
C SER A 344 -50.44 -1.15 -31.47
N PRO A 345 -49.38 -0.87 -30.65
CA PRO A 345 -48.87 -1.91 -29.79
C PRO A 345 -49.90 -2.40 -28.75
N THR A 346 -49.89 -3.69 -28.47
CA THR A 346 -50.80 -4.33 -27.52
C THR A 346 -50.14 -4.33 -26.14
N ASP A 347 -50.97 -4.32 -25.09
CA ASP A 347 -50.50 -4.45 -23.72
C ASP A 347 -49.91 -5.82 -23.46
N MET A 348 -48.84 -5.86 -22.68
CA MET A 348 -48.16 -7.06 -22.23
C MET A 348 -48.05 -7.03 -20.72
N GLN A 349 -48.49 -8.09 -20.06
CA GLN A 349 -48.37 -8.27 -18.61
C GLN A 349 -47.78 -9.64 -18.32
N TYR A 350 -46.76 -9.64 -17.45
CA TYR A 350 -46.16 -10.89 -17.00
C TYR A 350 -45.87 -10.82 -15.50
N ALA A 351 -46.33 -11.80 -14.75
CA ALA A 351 -46.05 -11.96 -13.34
C ALA A 351 -45.64 -13.38 -13.04
N SER A 352 -44.56 -13.56 -12.33
CA SER A 352 -44.03 -14.89 -11.96
C SER A 352 -43.55 -14.87 -10.51
N VAL A 353 -43.92 -15.88 -9.77
CA VAL A 353 -43.33 -16.20 -8.46
C VAL A 353 -42.67 -17.56 -8.55
N SER A 354 -41.38 -17.59 -8.47
CA SER A 354 -40.59 -18.82 -8.47
C SER A 354 -40.24 -19.20 -7.04
N VAL A 355 -40.59 -20.42 -6.64
CA VAL A 355 -40.30 -20.97 -5.31
C VAL A 355 -39.39 -22.19 -5.45
N SER A 356 -38.26 -22.20 -4.78
CA SER A 356 -37.33 -23.33 -4.77
C SER A 356 -37.09 -23.81 -3.35
N ILE A 357 -37.44 -25.07 -3.11
CA ILE A 357 -37.36 -25.73 -1.81
C ILE A 357 -36.35 -26.87 -1.90
N PRO A 358 -35.24 -26.83 -1.19
CA PRO A 358 -34.31 -27.97 -1.15
C PRO A 358 -34.90 -29.09 -0.32
N ILE A 359 -35.38 -30.16 -0.97
CA ILE A 359 -36.06 -31.29 -0.29
C ILE A 359 -35.00 -32.24 0.30
N LEU A 360 -33.95 -32.55 -0.44
CA LEU A 360 -32.87 -33.45 -0.02
C LEU A 360 -31.52 -32.95 -0.53
N ASP A 361 -30.65 -32.54 0.36
CA ASP A 361 -29.33 -32.04 0.04
C ASP A 361 -28.18 -32.78 0.77
N TRP A 362 -28.52 -33.90 1.42
CA TRP A 362 -27.63 -34.73 2.21
C TRP A 362 -26.87 -33.96 3.30
N GLY A 363 -27.47 -32.91 3.81
CA GLY A 363 -26.92 -32.07 4.87
C GLY A 363 -25.94 -31.00 4.40
N ARG A 364 -25.77 -30.78 3.10
CA ARG A 364 -24.86 -29.76 2.52
C ARG A 364 -25.20 -28.34 3.01
N GLY A 365 -26.46 -27.96 2.99
CA GLY A 365 -26.93 -26.65 3.49
C GLY A 365 -26.71 -26.50 5.00
N LYS A 366 -26.95 -27.54 5.79
CA LYS A 366 -26.64 -27.56 7.22
C LYS A 366 -25.14 -27.40 7.47
N GLY A 367 -24.31 -28.14 6.72
CA GLY A 367 -22.84 -28.04 6.79
C GLY A 367 -22.33 -26.64 6.48
N ARG A 368 -22.77 -26.04 5.36
CA ARG A 368 -22.39 -24.66 4.97
C ARG A 368 -22.78 -23.64 6.05
N ARG A 369 -23.99 -23.73 6.62
CA ARG A 369 -24.43 -22.82 7.69
C ARG A 369 -23.58 -22.97 8.96
N ARG A 370 -23.19 -24.22 9.32
CA ARG A 370 -22.31 -24.47 10.47
C ARG A 370 -20.90 -23.89 10.24
N VAL A 371 -20.32 -24.07 9.06
CA VAL A 371 -19.03 -23.45 8.68
C VAL A 371 -19.14 -21.93 8.76
N ALA A 372 -20.18 -21.33 8.17
CA ALA A 372 -20.34 -19.88 8.20
C ALA A 372 -20.56 -19.35 9.64
N GLN A 373 -21.26 -20.09 10.51
CA GLN A 373 -21.41 -19.74 11.93
C GLN A 373 -20.06 -19.80 12.65
N SER A 374 -19.28 -20.89 12.47
CA SER A 374 -17.95 -21.00 13.06
C SER A 374 -17.00 -19.89 12.59
N ASN A 375 -17.13 -19.42 11.34
CA ASN A 375 -16.35 -18.28 10.84
C ASN A 375 -16.74 -16.95 11.52
N VAL A 376 -18.02 -16.78 11.90
CA VAL A 376 -18.44 -15.61 12.71
C VAL A 376 -17.81 -15.67 14.09
N ASP A 377 -17.91 -16.84 14.76
CA ASP A 377 -17.35 -17.04 16.10
C ASP A 377 -15.82 -16.83 16.08
N LEU A 378 -15.15 -17.31 15.03
CA LEU A 378 -13.72 -17.11 14.80
C LEU A 378 -13.36 -15.63 14.59
N ALA A 379 -14.14 -14.93 13.78
CA ALA A 379 -13.93 -13.49 13.54
C ALA A 379 -14.14 -12.64 14.80
N ASP A 380 -15.09 -13.02 15.66
CA ASP A 380 -15.30 -12.35 16.94
C ASP A 380 -14.12 -12.59 17.90
N ILE A 381 -13.57 -13.80 17.97
CA ILE A 381 -12.38 -14.13 18.77
C ILE A 381 -11.14 -13.39 18.23
N HIS A 382 -10.92 -13.42 16.91
CA HIS A 382 -9.78 -12.75 16.30
C HIS A 382 -9.83 -11.23 16.52
N ALA A 383 -11.02 -10.63 16.43
CA ALA A 383 -11.16 -9.21 16.67
C ALA A 383 -10.90 -8.83 18.14
N GLU A 384 -11.38 -9.64 19.10
CA GLU A 384 -11.12 -9.40 20.52
C GLU A 384 -9.63 -9.55 20.86
N GLN A 385 -9.01 -10.64 20.39
CA GLN A 385 -7.59 -10.88 20.60
C GLN A 385 -6.71 -9.84 19.90
N GLY A 386 -7.07 -9.47 18.67
CA GLY A 386 -6.38 -8.45 17.90
C GLY A 386 -6.41 -7.10 18.57
N MET A 387 -7.56 -6.67 19.10
CA MET A 387 -7.68 -5.40 19.84
C MET A 387 -6.82 -5.40 21.11
N LYS A 388 -6.79 -6.50 21.88
CA LYS A 388 -5.90 -6.62 23.05
C LYS A 388 -4.43 -6.53 22.65
N SER A 389 -4.02 -7.21 21.58
CA SER A 389 -2.66 -7.15 21.05
C SER A 389 -2.30 -5.76 20.55
N PHE A 390 -3.22 -5.08 19.90
CA PHE A 390 -3.06 -3.69 19.46
C PHE A 390 -2.80 -2.74 20.64
N GLU A 391 -3.62 -2.77 21.68
CA GLU A 391 -3.44 -1.96 22.88
C GLU A 391 -2.11 -2.25 23.59
N GLN A 392 -1.70 -3.52 23.67
CA GLN A 392 -0.39 -3.92 24.21
C GLN A 392 0.76 -3.38 23.36
N ASN A 393 0.66 -3.42 22.04
CA ASN A 393 1.69 -2.90 21.14
C ASN A 393 1.85 -1.39 21.27
N VAL A 394 0.74 -0.64 21.34
CA VAL A 394 0.78 0.81 21.59
C VAL A 394 1.44 1.10 22.94
N THR A 395 1.04 0.38 24.00
CA THR A 395 1.60 0.55 25.35
C THR A 395 3.11 0.30 25.35
N LYS A 396 3.56 -0.80 24.75
CA LYS A 396 4.98 -1.15 24.64
C LYS A 396 5.76 -0.07 23.88
N MET A 397 5.22 0.43 22.77
CA MET A 397 5.88 1.43 21.93
C MET A 397 6.01 2.77 22.67
N VAL A 398 4.98 3.22 23.39
CA VAL A 398 5.03 4.44 24.24
C VAL A 398 6.09 4.32 25.30
N GLN A 399 6.12 3.20 26.03
CA GLN A 399 7.14 2.94 27.06
C GLN A 399 8.56 2.95 26.48
N GLN A 400 8.77 2.30 25.35
CA GLN A 400 10.07 2.28 24.68
C GLN A 400 10.49 3.67 24.22
N PHE A 401 9.58 4.46 23.65
CA PHE A 401 9.85 5.82 23.19
C PHE A 401 10.24 6.73 24.36
N ASN A 402 9.47 6.75 25.45
CA ASN A 402 9.74 7.60 26.60
C ASN A 402 11.10 7.25 27.28
N LEU A 403 11.48 5.98 27.30
CA LEU A 403 12.81 5.56 27.75
C LEU A 403 13.93 5.97 26.80
N GLN A 404 13.66 5.98 25.50
CA GLN A 404 14.67 6.24 24.49
C GLN A 404 15.18 7.69 24.49
N SER A 405 14.35 8.66 24.82
CA SER A 405 14.76 10.05 25.00
C SER A 405 15.89 10.19 26.04
N ARG A 406 15.76 9.49 27.17
CA ARG A 406 16.80 9.46 28.22
C ARG A 406 18.05 8.71 27.75
N ARG A 407 17.91 7.61 27.00
CA ARG A 407 19.03 6.85 26.46
C ARG A 407 19.88 7.67 25.50
N VAL A 408 19.27 8.48 24.65
CA VAL A 408 19.99 9.40 23.74
C VAL A 408 20.81 10.41 24.57
N ALA A 409 20.23 11.01 25.61
CA ALA A 409 20.96 11.96 26.46
C ALA A 409 22.16 11.29 27.16
N VAL A 410 21.99 10.10 27.71
CA VAL A 410 23.06 9.32 28.33
C VAL A 410 24.15 8.94 27.31
N ALA A 411 23.76 8.49 26.13
CA ALA A 411 24.69 8.11 25.07
C ALA A 411 25.51 9.32 24.58
N LYS A 412 24.88 10.51 24.44
CA LYS A 412 25.57 11.76 24.13
C LYS A 412 26.60 12.14 25.16
N GLN A 413 26.24 12.02 26.44
CA GLN A 413 27.17 12.31 27.56
C GLN A 413 28.33 11.30 27.59
N ALA A 414 28.06 10.01 27.31
CA ALA A 414 29.06 8.98 27.24
C ALA A 414 30.07 9.23 26.09
N ASP A 415 29.56 9.60 24.91
CA ASP A 415 30.38 10.00 23.74
C ASP A 415 31.35 11.15 24.08
N GLN A 416 30.83 12.24 24.65
CA GLN A 416 31.63 13.39 25.09
C GLN A 416 32.67 13.02 26.14
N THR A 417 32.33 12.17 27.09
CA THR A 417 33.22 11.73 28.17
C THR A 417 34.32 10.82 27.63
N ALA A 418 33.98 9.90 26.71
CA ALA A 418 34.95 9.01 26.10
C ALA A 418 35.93 9.73 25.19
N GLU A 419 35.47 10.75 24.42
CA GLU A 419 36.34 11.61 23.63
C GLU A 419 37.36 12.34 24.51
N ARG A 420 36.89 12.92 25.63
CA ARG A 420 37.78 13.63 26.57
C ARG A 420 38.78 12.68 27.24
N ARG A 421 38.36 11.43 27.57
CA ARG A 421 39.27 10.39 28.10
C ARG A 421 40.34 10.03 27.08
N TYR A 422 39.99 9.86 25.82
CA TYR A 422 40.92 9.60 24.74
C TYR A 422 41.97 10.72 24.59
N GLU A 423 41.54 11.97 24.59
CA GLU A 423 42.45 13.11 24.50
C GLU A 423 43.47 13.13 25.67
N VAL A 424 43.05 12.82 26.89
CA VAL A 424 43.91 12.72 28.06
C VAL A 424 44.87 11.53 27.93
N ALA A 425 44.38 10.35 27.59
CA ALA A 425 45.20 9.14 27.43
C ALA A 425 46.28 9.32 26.36
N ARG A 426 45.93 9.95 25.21
CA ARG A 426 46.84 10.27 24.13
C ARG A 426 47.96 11.22 24.58
N ARG A 427 47.64 12.28 25.32
CA ARG A 427 48.64 13.22 25.86
C ARG A 427 49.58 12.54 26.84
N LEU A 428 49.06 11.71 27.77
CA LEU A 428 49.84 10.97 28.73
C LEU A 428 50.78 9.93 28.09
N TYR A 429 50.30 9.26 27.01
CA TYR A 429 51.09 8.30 26.25
C TYR A 429 52.30 8.99 25.56
N VAL A 430 52.04 10.14 24.89
CA VAL A 430 53.11 10.93 24.25
C VAL A 430 54.15 11.40 25.24
N MET A 431 53.75 11.77 26.48
CA MET A 431 54.65 12.12 27.58
C MET A 431 55.37 10.93 28.23
N GLY A 432 55.10 9.69 27.81
CA GLY A 432 55.65 8.47 28.42
C GLY A 432 55.11 8.11 29.81
N LYS A 433 53.94 8.69 30.20
CA LYS A 433 53.26 8.52 31.49
C LYS A 433 52.11 7.52 31.50
N SER A 434 51.80 6.91 30.38
CA SER A 434 50.76 5.90 30.20
C SER A 434 51.24 4.80 29.28
N THR A 435 50.56 3.63 29.34
CA THR A 435 50.87 2.47 28.50
C THR A 435 50.12 2.50 27.18
N ILE A 436 50.61 1.75 26.17
CA ILE A 436 49.89 1.55 24.90
C ILE A 436 48.54 0.86 25.12
N LEU A 437 48.43 0.00 26.17
CA LEU A 437 47.19 -0.68 26.50
C LEU A 437 46.10 0.30 26.94
N ASP A 438 46.49 1.28 27.81
CA ASP A 438 45.58 2.34 28.26
C ASP A 438 45.08 3.21 27.10
N LEU A 439 45.96 3.55 26.14
CA LEU A 439 45.63 4.29 24.98
C LEU A 439 44.67 3.52 24.06
N ASN A 440 44.99 2.24 23.79
CA ASN A 440 44.10 1.41 22.96
C ASN A 440 42.71 1.20 23.59
N SER A 441 42.66 1.05 24.95
CA SER A 441 41.40 1.02 25.68
C SER A 441 40.57 2.31 25.46
N ALA A 442 41.20 3.48 25.58
CA ALA A 442 40.56 4.76 25.41
C ALA A 442 40.08 4.99 23.96
N ILE A 443 40.82 4.53 22.93
CA ILE A 443 40.40 4.55 21.54
C ILE A 443 39.13 3.67 21.36
N SER A 444 39.19 2.42 21.80
CA SER A 444 38.07 1.50 21.67
C SER A 444 36.79 2.00 22.36
N GLU A 445 36.91 2.60 23.53
CA GLU A 445 35.79 3.17 24.28
C GLU A 445 35.22 4.41 23.60
N LYS A 446 36.06 5.30 23.05
CA LYS A 446 35.64 6.46 22.27
C LYS A 446 34.84 6.03 21.04
N ASP A 447 35.38 5.08 20.26
CA ASP A 447 34.76 4.58 19.05
C ASP A 447 33.41 3.87 19.34
N ALA A 448 33.38 3.06 20.41
CA ALA A 448 32.15 2.38 20.85
C ALA A 448 31.08 3.39 21.33
N ALA A 449 31.47 4.42 22.08
CA ALA A 449 30.55 5.45 22.57
C ALA A 449 29.97 6.26 21.41
N ARG A 450 30.78 6.63 20.42
CA ARG A 450 30.33 7.35 19.21
C ARG A 450 29.33 6.55 18.40
N ARG A 451 29.60 5.25 18.13
CA ARG A 451 28.67 4.35 17.45
C ARG A 451 27.36 4.19 18.25
N SER A 452 27.46 4.03 19.56
CA SER A 452 26.29 3.91 20.45
C SER A 452 25.41 5.15 20.42
N TYR A 453 26.01 6.34 20.35
CA TYR A 453 25.25 7.59 20.23
C TYR A 453 24.47 7.66 18.90
N ILE A 454 25.11 7.40 17.76
CA ILE A 454 24.42 7.36 16.45
C ILE A 454 23.30 6.31 16.42
N GLN A 455 23.56 5.12 16.97
CA GLN A 455 22.54 4.05 17.09
C GLN A 455 21.36 4.47 17.98
N SER A 456 21.62 5.22 19.04
CA SER A 456 20.56 5.74 19.93
C SER A 456 19.69 6.76 19.24
N LEU A 457 20.28 7.62 18.39
CA LEU A 457 19.55 8.56 17.53
C LEU A 457 18.68 7.82 16.51
N SER A 458 19.22 6.81 15.84
CA SER A 458 18.49 5.97 14.89
C SER A 458 17.26 5.32 15.55
N THR A 459 17.45 4.73 16.72
CA THR A 459 16.38 4.08 17.48
C THR A 459 15.32 5.08 17.93
N TYR A 460 15.70 6.29 18.35
CA TYR A 460 14.77 7.34 18.73
C TYR A 460 13.84 7.72 17.57
N TRP A 461 14.38 8.01 16.42
CA TRP A 461 13.59 8.44 15.27
C TRP A 461 12.75 7.28 14.68
N SER A 462 13.25 6.06 14.70
CA SER A 462 12.48 4.88 14.32
C SER A 462 11.26 4.67 15.23
N LEU A 463 11.43 4.81 16.55
CA LEU A 463 10.34 4.74 17.52
C LEU A 463 9.37 5.92 17.38
N TYR A 464 9.88 7.12 17.11
CA TYR A 464 9.06 8.31 16.88
C TYR A 464 8.10 8.13 15.69
N TYR A 465 8.63 7.75 14.53
CA TYR A 465 7.79 7.51 13.35
C TYR A 465 6.95 6.23 13.47
N GLY A 466 7.45 5.20 14.16
CA GLY A 466 6.67 4.02 14.50
C GLY A 466 5.47 4.35 15.41
N LEU A 467 5.63 5.25 16.38
CA LEU A 467 4.51 5.70 17.21
C LEU A 467 3.55 6.59 16.41
N ARG A 468 4.06 7.46 15.54
CA ARG A 468 3.23 8.26 14.62
C ARG A 468 2.43 7.42 13.65
N SER A 469 2.95 6.30 13.16
CA SER A 469 2.19 5.39 12.30
C SER A 469 0.93 4.84 12.98
N MET A 470 0.99 4.67 14.32
CA MET A 470 -0.16 4.23 15.11
C MET A 470 -1.12 5.37 15.48
N THR A 471 -0.58 6.55 15.83
CA THR A 471 -1.35 7.66 16.40
C THR A 471 -1.66 8.77 15.39
N LYS A 472 -0.95 8.84 14.27
CA LYS A 472 -0.93 9.90 13.25
C LYS A 472 -0.38 11.24 13.74
N THR A 473 -0.66 11.63 14.96
CA THR A 473 -0.19 12.88 15.59
C THR A 473 0.39 12.56 16.96
N LEU A 474 1.63 13.01 17.20
CA LEU A 474 2.18 13.05 18.55
C LEU A 474 2.02 14.45 19.10
N PRO A 475 1.69 14.62 20.39
CA PRO A 475 1.82 15.90 21.06
C PRO A 475 3.32 16.27 21.08
N GLY A 476 3.67 17.37 20.42
CA GLY A 476 5.04 17.85 20.34
C GLY A 476 5.25 18.78 19.16
N PRO A 477 6.38 19.50 19.07
CA PRO A 477 6.66 20.33 17.92
C PRO A 477 6.74 19.44 16.68
N THR A 478 5.74 19.53 15.83
CA THR A 478 5.76 18.99 14.48
C THR A 478 6.96 19.62 13.79
N PRO A 479 7.93 18.83 13.25
CA PRO A 479 8.84 19.39 12.26
C PRO A 479 7.95 20.03 11.20
N SER A 480 8.15 21.32 10.92
CA SER A 480 7.41 22.03 9.88
C SER A 480 7.72 21.38 8.54
N LEU A 481 6.95 20.35 8.18
CA LEU A 481 6.88 19.88 6.80
C LEU A 481 6.26 21.02 5.99
N PRO A 482 6.82 21.36 4.83
CA PRO A 482 6.21 22.35 3.97
C PRO A 482 4.77 21.92 3.67
N HIS A 483 3.81 22.80 4.06
CA HIS A 483 2.41 22.64 3.70
C HIS A 483 2.34 22.46 2.18
N ARG A 484 1.85 21.34 1.70
CA ARG A 484 1.33 21.25 0.33
C ARG A 484 0.10 22.15 0.29
N GLU A 485 0.25 23.37 -0.21
CA GLU A 485 -0.84 24.12 -0.81
C GLU A 485 -1.25 23.40 -2.08
N GLY A 486 -2.50 23.02 -2.18
CA GLY A 486 -3.05 22.53 -3.46
C GLY A 486 -3.93 21.28 -3.33
N ASP A 487 -5.20 21.55 -3.22
CA ASP A 487 -6.49 21.01 -3.67
C ASP A 487 -7.48 20.66 -2.62
#